data_a9dcb90895a5244085f6908b30f2fcdc
#
_entry.id   a9dcb90895a5244085f6908b30f2fcdc
#
_cell.length_a   1.000
_cell.length_b   1.000
_cell.length_c   1.000
_cell.angle_alpha   90.00
_cell.angle_beta   90.00
_cell.angle_gamma   90.00
#
_symmetry.space_group_name_H-M   'P 1'
#
loop_
_entity.id
_entity.type
_entity.pdbx_description
1 polymer ?
#
loop_
_entity_poly.entity_id
_entity_poly.type
_entity_poly.pdbx_seq_one_letter_code
_entity_poly.pdbx_strand_id
1 'polypeptide(L)'
;VSWLGDVYKRQILNGAVIGSNCNLCAHVFVENDVIIGNNVTVKSGVQLWDGLRVKDNVFIGANVSFINDLIPRSKVYPSEFLMTTLEEHCSIGANSTIMGGLIIGEYALVVAGCVVTKNVPAHEIWFGNPACKKGYITKDGIALDLNMCDKNGVKHKI
;
A
#
# COMPACT_ATOMS: atom_id res chain seq x y z
N VAL A 1 -5.41 21.22 -4.67
CA VAL A 1 -6.17 20.12 -4.04
C VAL A 1 -7.64 20.35 -4.37
N SER A 2 -8.23 19.54 -5.27
CA SER A 2 -9.67 19.60 -5.51
C SER A 2 -10.39 18.88 -4.38
N TRP A 3 -10.91 19.61 -3.44
CA TRP A 3 -11.71 19.13 -2.32
C TRP A 3 -13.13 18.84 -2.81
N LEU A 4 -13.38 17.64 -3.31
CA LEU A 4 -14.72 17.12 -3.49
C LEU A 4 -14.93 15.97 -2.49
N GLY A 5 -15.45 16.28 -1.32
CA GLY A 5 -15.85 15.28 -0.35
C GLY A 5 -15.95 15.84 1.06
N ASP A 6 -16.98 15.39 1.72
CA ASP A 6 -17.41 15.71 3.06
C ASP A 6 -16.24 15.76 4.07
N VAL A 7 -15.87 16.95 4.51
CA VAL A 7 -14.75 17.25 5.44
C VAL A 7 -14.88 16.45 6.75
N TYR A 8 -16.10 16.05 7.13
CA TYR A 8 -16.40 15.35 8.38
C TYR A 8 -16.04 13.86 8.40
N LYS A 9 -15.62 13.28 7.24
CA LYS A 9 -15.35 11.84 7.14
C LYS A 9 -13.89 11.51 6.82
N ARG A 10 -12.98 12.48 6.95
CA ARG A 10 -11.52 12.30 6.75
C ARG A 10 -10.78 13.10 7.78
N GLN A 11 -9.68 12.56 8.29
CA GLN A 11 -8.78 13.29 9.18
C GLN A 11 -7.37 13.23 8.61
N ILE A 12 -6.78 14.39 8.42
CA ILE A 12 -5.38 14.55 8.02
C ILE A 12 -4.73 15.41 9.09
N LEU A 13 -3.75 14.85 9.80
CA LEU A 13 -3.07 15.54 10.87
C LEU A 13 -2.00 16.50 10.33
N ASN A 14 -1.65 17.48 11.16
CA ASN A 14 -0.65 18.49 10.82
C ASN A 14 0.73 17.84 10.70
N GLY A 15 1.43 18.09 9.59
CA GLY A 15 2.73 17.50 9.28
C GLY A 15 2.68 16.51 8.13
N ALA A 16 1.52 15.85 7.88
CA ALA A 16 1.36 14.98 6.72
C ALA A 16 1.59 15.74 5.40
N VAL A 17 2.29 15.11 4.47
CA VAL A 17 2.55 15.65 3.13
C VAL A 17 1.80 14.84 2.10
N ILE A 18 0.98 15.50 1.28
CA ILE A 18 0.19 14.86 0.23
C ILE A 18 0.43 15.56 -1.09
N GLY A 19 0.85 14.79 -2.08
CA GLY A 19 1.08 15.27 -3.44
C GLY A 19 -0.18 15.67 -4.19
N SER A 20 -0.04 15.92 -5.47
CA SER A 20 -1.13 16.38 -6.34
C SER A 20 -1.98 15.22 -6.88
N ASN A 21 -3.23 15.53 -7.26
CA ASN A 21 -4.15 14.59 -7.90
C ASN A 21 -4.40 13.29 -7.11
N CYS A 22 -4.38 13.35 -5.77
CA CYS A 22 -4.65 12.21 -4.91
C CYS A 22 -6.15 12.05 -4.63
N ASN A 23 -6.62 10.81 -4.61
CA ASN A 23 -7.99 10.46 -4.23
C ASN A 23 -8.00 9.74 -2.88
N LEU A 24 -8.31 10.47 -1.80
CA LEU A 24 -8.51 9.90 -0.47
C LEU A 24 -10.01 9.73 -0.23
N CYS A 25 -10.47 8.50 -0.13
CA CYS A 25 -11.90 8.19 0.05
C CYS A 25 -12.38 8.42 1.49
N ALA A 26 -13.66 8.16 1.77
CA ALA A 26 -14.25 8.37 3.08
C ALA A 26 -13.58 7.53 4.18
N HIS A 27 -13.52 8.06 5.41
CA HIS A 27 -12.94 7.41 6.59
C HIS A 27 -11.44 7.07 6.47
N VAL A 28 -10.71 7.79 5.61
CA VAL A 28 -9.25 7.74 5.58
C VAL A 28 -8.72 8.63 6.70
N PHE A 29 -7.78 8.09 7.49
CA PHE A 29 -7.02 8.81 8.49
C PHE A 29 -5.55 8.89 8.06
N VAL A 30 -4.94 10.06 8.17
CA VAL A 30 -3.53 10.30 7.81
C VAL A 30 -2.82 10.94 8.99
N GLU A 31 -1.83 10.25 9.53
CA GLU A 31 -1.06 10.70 10.70
C GLU A 31 0.06 11.70 10.30
N ASN A 32 0.73 12.27 11.29
CA ASN A 32 1.61 13.44 11.15
C ASN A 32 2.84 13.23 10.25
N ASP A 33 3.50 12.06 10.34
CA ASP A 33 4.72 11.73 9.60
C ASP A 33 4.42 10.80 8.42
N VAL A 34 3.35 11.05 7.69
CA VAL A 34 3.00 10.33 6.47
C VAL A 34 3.34 11.18 5.24
N ILE A 35 4.00 10.58 4.26
CA ILE A 35 4.30 11.23 2.98
C ILE A 35 3.63 10.45 1.86
N ILE A 36 2.79 11.12 1.09
CA ILE A 36 2.06 10.57 -0.06
C ILE A 36 2.48 11.35 -1.30
N GLY A 37 2.91 10.64 -2.33
CA GLY A 37 3.28 11.18 -3.63
C GLY A 37 2.06 11.65 -4.46
N ASN A 38 2.25 11.71 -5.78
CA ASN A 38 1.22 12.19 -6.71
C ASN A 38 0.35 11.04 -7.24
N ASN A 39 -0.86 11.35 -7.70
CA ASN A 39 -1.79 10.40 -8.34
C ASN A 39 -2.12 9.17 -7.50
N VAL A 40 -2.04 9.27 -6.17
CA VAL A 40 -2.29 8.15 -5.25
C VAL A 40 -3.78 8.01 -5.00
N THR A 41 -4.26 6.76 -5.00
CA THR A 41 -5.64 6.43 -4.61
C THR A 41 -5.66 5.64 -3.32
N VAL A 42 -6.30 6.16 -2.29
CA VAL A 42 -6.55 5.50 -1.00
C VAL A 42 -8.04 5.28 -0.84
N LYS A 43 -8.46 4.04 -0.83
CA LYS A 43 -9.88 3.67 -0.66
C LYS A 43 -10.33 3.80 0.79
N SER A 44 -11.65 3.71 0.99
CA SER A 44 -12.28 3.96 2.29
C SER A 44 -11.78 3.07 3.42
N GLY A 45 -11.75 3.62 4.62
CA GLY A 45 -11.45 2.88 5.87
C GLY A 45 -9.97 2.61 6.11
N VAL A 46 -9.07 3.20 5.33
CA VAL A 46 -7.62 3.03 5.49
C VAL A 46 -7.09 4.04 6.50
N GLN A 47 -6.29 3.57 7.46
CA GLN A 47 -5.51 4.40 8.37
C GLN A 47 -4.04 4.36 7.97
N LEU A 48 -3.47 5.54 7.71
CA LEU A 48 -2.08 5.74 7.33
C LEU A 48 -1.34 6.29 8.56
N TRP A 49 -0.55 5.43 9.19
CA TRP A 49 0.17 5.73 10.43
C TRP A 49 1.56 6.31 10.16
N ASP A 50 2.13 6.97 11.16
CA ASP A 50 3.49 7.51 11.13
C ASP A 50 4.51 6.47 10.62
N GLY A 51 5.49 6.93 9.85
CA GLY A 51 6.48 6.10 9.18
C GLY A 51 6.08 5.58 7.80
N LEU A 52 4.86 5.85 7.32
CA LEU A 52 4.46 5.40 5.99
C LEU A 52 4.92 6.37 4.88
N ARG A 53 5.51 5.81 3.83
CA ARG A 53 6.00 6.51 2.63
C ARG A 53 5.35 5.91 1.39
N VAL A 54 4.47 6.65 0.76
CA VAL A 54 3.73 6.23 -0.44
C VAL A 54 4.25 7.02 -1.63
N LYS A 55 4.82 6.35 -2.62
CA LYS A 55 5.32 6.96 -3.85
C LYS A 55 4.18 7.26 -4.83
N ASP A 56 4.52 7.73 -6.03
CA ASP A 56 3.56 8.14 -7.04
C ASP A 56 2.76 6.95 -7.62
N ASN A 57 1.54 7.22 -8.05
CA ASN A 57 0.66 6.27 -8.76
C ASN A 57 0.30 5.00 -7.97
N VAL A 58 0.41 5.00 -6.64
CA VAL A 58 0.08 3.86 -5.80
C VAL A 58 -1.44 3.73 -5.60
N PHE A 59 -1.92 2.49 -5.60
CA PHE A 59 -3.30 2.15 -5.26
C PHE A 59 -3.36 1.39 -3.93
N ILE A 60 -4.17 1.89 -2.99
CA ILE A 60 -4.43 1.24 -1.69
C ILE A 60 -5.92 0.92 -1.60
N GLY A 61 -6.23 -0.37 -1.58
CA GLY A 61 -7.59 -0.91 -1.49
C GLY A 61 -8.28 -0.60 -0.16
N ALA A 62 -9.60 -0.81 -0.12
CA ALA A 62 -10.40 -0.50 1.06
C ALA A 62 -9.98 -1.35 2.27
N ASN A 63 -10.01 -0.74 3.45
CA ASN A 63 -9.72 -1.39 4.74
C ASN A 63 -8.33 -2.07 4.80
N VAL A 64 -7.37 -1.62 4.02
CA VAL A 64 -5.97 -2.03 4.18
C VAL A 64 -5.46 -1.53 5.53
N SER A 65 -4.79 -2.41 6.27
CA SER A 65 -4.20 -2.10 7.57
C SER A 65 -2.68 -2.05 7.46
N PHE A 66 -2.10 -0.95 7.90
CA PHE A 66 -0.64 -0.80 8.05
C PHE A 66 -0.27 -0.94 9.51
N ILE A 67 0.85 -1.60 9.80
CA ILE A 67 1.39 -1.80 11.14
C ILE A 67 2.71 -1.03 11.24
N ASN A 68 2.86 -0.15 12.21
CA ASN A 68 4.09 0.61 12.42
C ASN A 68 4.79 0.29 13.76
N ASP A 69 4.13 -0.49 14.62
CA ASP A 69 4.68 -1.03 15.86
C ASP A 69 4.38 -2.54 15.93
N LEU A 70 5.42 -3.38 15.99
CA LEU A 70 5.28 -4.84 16.02
C LEU A 70 4.98 -5.40 17.41
N ILE A 71 5.20 -4.62 18.46
CA ILE A 71 5.00 -5.05 19.86
C ILE A 71 4.24 -3.96 20.64
N PRO A 72 3.01 -3.63 20.19
CA PRO A 72 2.27 -2.53 20.79
C PRO A 72 1.88 -2.81 22.25
N ARG A 73 1.99 -1.81 23.10
CA ARG A 73 1.52 -1.82 24.49
C ARG A 73 0.82 -0.52 24.80
N SER A 74 -0.28 -0.61 25.56
CA SER A 74 -1.03 0.58 25.95
C SER A 74 -0.15 1.57 26.71
N LYS A 75 -0.10 2.81 26.25
CA LYS A 75 0.66 3.93 26.83
C LYS A 75 2.20 3.74 26.83
N VAL A 76 2.70 2.76 26.10
CA VAL A 76 4.13 2.58 25.82
C VAL A 76 4.33 2.81 24.33
N TYR A 77 5.12 3.81 23.99
CA TYR A 77 5.38 4.20 22.60
C TYR A 77 6.82 3.84 22.25
N PRO A 78 7.08 3.34 21.04
CA PRO A 78 8.46 3.15 20.58
C PRO A 78 9.17 4.51 20.44
N SER A 79 10.49 4.52 20.49
CA SER A 79 11.29 5.72 20.22
C SER A 79 11.14 6.19 18.77
N GLU A 80 10.95 5.25 17.84
CA GLU A 80 10.71 5.48 16.42
C GLU A 80 9.73 4.43 15.89
N PHE A 81 8.83 4.85 15.01
CA PHE A 81 7.95 3.93 14.29
C PHE A 81 8.66 3.31 13.09
N LEU A 82 8.26 2.11 12.73
CA LEU A 82 8.82 1.39 11.59
C LEU A 82 8.40 2.06 10.28
N MET A 83 9.39 2.38 9.45
CA MET A 83 9.14 2.98 8.14
C MET A 83 8.76 1.91 7.12
N THR A 84 7.58 2.03 6.53
CA THR A 84 7.10 1.20 5.42
C THR A 84 7.03 2.03 4.15
N THR A 85 7.56 1.50 3.04
CA THR A 85 7.57 2.18 1.75
C THR A 85 6.74 1.42 0.73
N LEU A 86 5.83 2.12 0.07
CA LEU A 86 5.12 1.68 -1.11
C LEU A 86 5.75 2.35 -2.31
N GLU A 87 6.44 1.58 -3.16
CA GLU A 87 7.11 2.09 -4.34
C GLU A 87 6.12 2.39 -5.46
N GLU A 88 6.58 3.10 -6.48
CA GLU A 88 5.73 3.62 -7.56
C GLU A 88 4.90 2.51 -8.23
N HIS A 89 3.66 2.86 -8.59
CA HIS A 89 2.73 1.98 -9.31
C HIS A 89 2.34 0.69 -8.58
N CYS A 90 2.78 0.43 -7.34
CA CYS A 90 2.33 -0.77 -6.64
C CYS A 90 0.86 -0.69 -6.25
N SER A 91 0.24 -1.85 -6.07
CA SER A 91 -1.18 -1.97 -5.72
C SER A 91 -1.38 -2.89 -4.52
N ILE A 92 -2.11 -2.41 -3.52
CA ILE A 92 -2.46 -3.19 -2.33
C ILE A 92 -3.96 -3.51 -2.39
N GLY A 93 -4.27 -4.79 -2.44
CA GLY A 93 -5.65 -5.29 -2.46
C GLY A 93 -6.38 -5.06 -1.14
N ALA A 94 -7.69 -4.93 -1.22
CA ALA A 94 -8.56 -4.65 -0.07
C ALA A 94 -8.39 -5.66 1.07
N ASN A 95 -8.57 -5.21 2.32
CA ASN A 95 -8.48 -6.01 3.55
C ASN A 95 -7.12 -6.71 3.74
N SER A 96 -6.06 -6.24 3.11
CA SER A 96 -4.71 -6.73 3.35
C SER A 96 -4.09 -6.07 4.58
N THR A 97 -3.19 -6.78 5.26
CA THR A 97 -2.38 -6.26 6.35
C THR A 97 -0.92 -6.21 5.91
N ILE A 98 -0.29 -5.04 6.05
CA ILE A 98 1.12 -4.82 5.74
C ILE A 98 1.87 -4.62 7.05
N MET A 99 2.78 -5.53 7.39
CA MET A 99 3.60 -5.40 8.59
C MET A 99 4.59 -4.24 8.45
N GLY A 100 5.02 -3.70 9.58
CA GLY A 100 5.92 -2.55 9.61
C GLY A 100 7.34 -2.84 9.13
N GLY A 101 8.00 -1.81 8.59
CA GLY A 101 9.39 -1.91 8.15
C GLY A 101 9.58 -2.54 6.77
N LEU A 102 8.54 -2.64 5.96
CA LEU A 102 8.59 -3.34 4.68
C LEU A 102 8.67 -2.39 3.49
N ILE A 103 9.19 -2.91 2.39
CA ILE A 103 9.17 -2.28 1.07
C ILE A 103 8.29 -3.12 0.16
N ILE A 104 7.28 -2.48 -0.43
CA ILE A 104 6.47 -3.06 -1.51
C ILE A 104 6.99 -2.45 -2.80
N GLY A 105 7.58 -3.29 -3.64
CA GLY A 105 8.32 -2.88 -4.83
C GLY A 105 7.45 -2.29 -5.93
N GLU A 106 8.12 -1.62 -6.86
CA GLU A 106 7.51 -0.97 -8.02
C GLU A 106 6.66 -1.95 -8.84
N TYR A 107 5.45 -1.54 -9.21
CA TYR A 107 4.45 -2.37 -9.91
C TYR A 107 4.02 -3.65 -9.17
N ALA A 108 4.49 -3.92 -7.96
CA ALA A 108 4.06 -5.11 -7.22
C ALA A 108 2.56 -5.11 -6.93
N LEU A 109 1.97 -6.29 -6.92
CA LEU A 109 0.57 -6.50 -6.59
C LEU A 109 0.43 -7.39 -5.36
N VAL A 110 -0.04 -6.82 -4.26
CA VAL A 110 -0.55 -7.58 -3.11
C VAL A 110 -2.04 -7.84 -3.34
N VAL A 111 -2.42 -9.11 -3.47
CA VAL A 111 -3.82 -9.50 -3.70
C VAL A 111 -4.64 -9.25 -2.43
N ALA A 112 -5.95 -9.07 -2.57
CA ALA A 112 -6.84 -8.79 -1.44
C ALA A 112 -6.78 -9.87 -0.34
N GLY A 113 -6.91 -9.44 0.94
CA GLY A 113 -6.94 -10.33 2.10
C GLY A 113 -5.58 -10.93 2.51
N CYS A 114 -4.49 -10.37 2.04
CA CYS A 114 -3.14 -10.85 2.36
C CYS A 114 -2.62 -10.35 3.70
N VAL A 115 -1.71 -11.14 4.32
CA VAL A 115 -0.87 -10.68 5.42
C VAL A 115 0.58 -10.68 4.95
N VAL A 116 1.12 -9.50 4.66
CA VAL A 116 2.48 -9.32 4.13
C VAL A 116 3.45 -9.16 5.29
N THR A 117 4.40 -10.09 5.39
CA THR A 117 5.37 -10.18 6.48
C THR A 117 6.82 -10.01 6.02
N LYS A 118 7.04 -9.80 4.72
CA LYS A 118 8.36 -9.63 4.10
C LYS A 118 8.26 -8.62 2.97
N ASN A 119 9.41 -8.05 2.56
CA ASN A 119 9.48 -7.21 1.38
C ASN A 119 8.93 -7.93 0.15
N VAL A 120 8.17 -7.20 -0.64
CA VAL A 120 7.63 -7.68 -1.92
C VAL A 120 8.50 -7.08 -3.04
N PRO A 121 9.25 -7.88 -3.80
CA PRO A 121 10.02 -7.37 -4.93
C PRO A 121 9.16 -6.75 -6.02
N ALA A 122 9.79 -5.88 -6.83
CA ALA A 122 9.12 -5.24 -7.95
C ALA A 122 8.49 -6.27 -8.91
N HIS A 123 7.35 -5.91 -9.49
CA HIS A 123 6.62 -6.74 -10.46
C HIS A 123 6.15 -8.11 -9.94
N GLU A 124 6.18 -8.38 -8.64
CA GLU A 124 5.69 -9.65 -8.11
C GLU A 124 4.22 -9.57 -7.68
N ILE A 125 3.51 -10.67 -7.88
CA ILE A 125 2.16 -10.90 -7.33
C ILE A 125 2.28 -11.76 -6.08
N TRP A 126 1.77 -11.25 -4.96
CA TRP A 126 1.78 -11.93 -3.68
C TRP A 126 0.36 -12.19 -3.18
N PHE A 127 0.13 -13.39 -2.63
CA PHE A 127 -1.16 -13.82 -2.11
C PHE A 127 -1.03 -14.73 -0.90
N GLY A 128 -1.97 -14.61 0.06
CA GLY A 128 -2.17 -15.52 1.19
C GLY A 128 -1.85 -14.92 2.56
N ASN A 129 -1.92 -15.77 3.59
CA ASN A 129 -1.58 -15.47 4.98
C ASN A 129 -0.73 -16.61 5.56
N PRO A 130 0.59 -16.44 5.77
CA PRO A 130 1.38 -15.31 5.32
C PRO A 130 1.43 -15.23 3.78
N ALA A 131 1.53 -14.00 3.25
CA ALA A 131 1.61 -13.78 1.82
C ALA A 131 2.91 -14.34 1.24
N CYS A 132 2.81 -14.96 0.08
CA CYS A 132 3.95 -15.46 -0.67
C CYS A 132 3.76 -15.22 -2.17
N LYS A 133 4.86 -15.22 -2.90
CA LYS A 133 4.88 -15.02 -4.35
C LYS A 133 4.03 -16.05 -5.08
N LYS A 134 3.21 -15.59 -6.04
CA LYS A 134 2.36 -16.41 -6.90
C LYS A 134 2.64 -16.23 -8.38
N GLY A 135 3.34 -15.18 -8.76
CA GLY A 135 3.66 -14.87 -10.14
C GLY A 135 4.22 -13.47 -10.27
N TYR A 136 4.02 -12.90 -11.45
CA TYR A 136 4.49 -11.58 -11.80
C TYR A 136 3.41 -10.73 -12.46
N ILE A 137 3.64 -9.44 -12.59
CA ILE A 137 2.74 -8.50 -13.24
C ILE A 137 3.54 -7.56 -14.14
N THR A 138 3.05 -7.35 -15.35
CA THR A 138 3.65 -6.36 -16.27
C THR A 138 3.23 -4.94 -15.89
N LYS A 139 3.91 -3.93 -16.45
CA LYS A 139 3.53 -2.52 -16.29
C LYS A 139 2.10 -2.23 -16.76
N ASP A 140 1.64 -2.97 -17.76
CA ASP A 140 0.29 -2.83 -18.31
C ASP A 140 -0.78 -3.62 -17.53
N GLY A 141 -0.41 -4.25 -16.40
CA GLY A 141 -1.33 -4.97 -15.53
C GLY A 141 -1.67 -6.40 -15.96
N ILE A 142 -0.86 -7.01 -16.84
CA ILE A 142 -1.04 -8.42 -17.23
C ILE A 142 -0.43 -9.30 -16.13
N ALA A 143 -1.26 -10.15 -15.52
CA ALA A 143 -0.81 -11.13 -14.55
C ALA A 143 -0.14 -12.33 -15.25
N LEU A 144 1.02 -12.73 -14.73
CA LEU A 144 1.84 -13.82 -15.24
C LEU A 144 2.04 -14.88 -14.15
N ASP A 145 2.17 -16.12 -14.55
CA ASP A 145 2.56 -17.21 -13.67
C ASP A 145 4.06 -17.15 -13.26
N LEU A 146 4.54 -18.15 -12.54
CA LEU A 146 5.95 -18.24 -12.13
C LEU A 146 6.91 -18.47 -13.31
N ASN A 147 6.41 -18.88 -14.47
CA ASN A 147 7.17 -19.08 -15.70
C ASN A 147 7.12 -17.85 -16.63
N MET A 148 6.53 -16.73 -16.17
CA MET A 148 6.35 -15.49 -16.93
C MET A 148 5.36 -15.63 -18.09
N CYS A 149 4.39 -16.55 -17.99
CA CYS A 149 3.35 -16.75 -18.98
C CYS A 149 2.02 -16.16 -18.51
N ASP A 150 1.27 -15.55 -19.44
CA ASP A 150 -0.09 -15.11 -19.20
C ASP A 150 -1.10 -16.28 -19.24
N LYS A 151 -2.36 -15.98 -18.98
CA LYS A 151 -3.46 -16.98 -19.00
C LYS A 151 -3.64 -17.71 -20.35
N ASN A 152 -3.07 -17.19 -21.42
CA ASN A 152 -3.12 -17.79 -22.77
C ASN A 152 -1.84 -18.57 -23.09
N GLY A 153 -0.88 -18.66 -22.15
CA GLY A 153 0.41 -19.32 -22.32
C GLY A 153 1.46 -18.48 -23.07
N VAL A 154 1.18 -17.20 -23.32
CA VAL A 154 2.14 -16.29 -23.96
C VAL A 154 3.16 -15.81 -22.95
N LYS A 155 4.43 -15.95 -23.26
CA LYS A 155 5.55 -15.51 -22.43
C LYS A 155 5.81 -14.02 -22.58
N HIS A 156 5.93 -13.32 -21.46
CA HIS A 156 6.19 -11.88 -21.40
C HIS A 156 7.54 -11.58 -20.75
N LYS A 157 8.06 -10.37 -20.99
CA LYS A 157 9.19 -9.78 -20.26
C LYS A 157 8.62 -8.68 -19.34
N ILE A 158 9.19 -8.52 -18.15
CA ILE A 158 8.90 -7.47 -17.16
C ILE A 158 10.09 -6.55 -16.98
#